data_3b0901406d4e244c8ec3be9a5c44ffc9
#
_entry.id   3b0901406d4e244c8ec3be9a5c44ffc9
#
_cell.length_a   1.000
_cell.length_b   1.000
_cell.length_c   1.000
_cell.angle_alpha   90.00
_cell.angle_beta   90.00
_cell.angle_gamma   90.00
#
_symmetry.space_group_name_H-M   'P 1'
#
loop_
_entity.id
_entity.type
_entity.pdbx_description
1 polymer ?
#
loop_
_entity_poly.entity_id
_entity_poly.type
_entity_poly.pdbx_seq_one_letter_code
_entity_poly.pdbx_strand_id
1 'polypeptide(L)'
;IPGYEGKTMNLANHPDGYSIGPSLTTAELVDTSAEIVIAIEKGGLFTRFVEEQVDKKFKSIIINTGGQAPRSTRTLLKRLHDEMKLPIICLTDGDVYGEHIAMVIKSGSANAAHLRELTVPDAKWVGVWATDIEKYKLPTIPMTESDIKRCYDLQKDPRYQDGIWKKELDVFLRLKRKAELEAFSKYGLTNITDKYLPQKLELAKSL
;
A
#
# COMPACT_ATOMS: atom_id res chain seq x y z
N ILE A 1 -1.69 9.15 -24.33
CA ILE A 1 -2.73 9.49 -23.33
C ILE A 1 -3.78 10.33 -24.02
N PRO A 2 -5.07 9.97 -23.93
CA PRO A 2 -6.14 10.75 -24.57
C PRO A 2 -6.08 12.23 -24.17
N GLY A 3 -6.15 13.13 -25.16
CA GLY A 3 -6.04 14.57 -24.96
C GLY A 3 -4.62 15.12 -24.84
N TYR A 4 -3.61 14.24 -24.86
CA TYR A 4 -2.18 14.61 -24.72
C TYR A 4 -1.32 13.99 -25.83
N GLU A 5 -1.92 13.74 -26.98
CA GLU A 5 -1.23 13.16 -28.12
C GLU A 5 -0.04 14.06 -28.54
N GLY A 6 1.17 13.48 -28.47
CA GLY A 6 2.41 14.22 -28.75
C GLY A 6 2.81 15.27 -27.69
N LYS A 7 2.18 15.26 -26.50
CA LYS A 7 2.45 16.17 -25.40
C LYS A 7 2.70 15.42 -24.10
N THR A 8 3.35 16.08 -23.16
CA THR A 8 3.54 15.56 -21.80
C THR A 8 2.37 15.96 -20.91
N MET A 9 1.78 14.99 -20.20
CA MET A 9 0.79 15.22 -19.17
C MET A 9 1.49 15.37 -17.82
N ASN A 10 1.18 16.43 -17.10
CA ASN A 10 1.63 16.60 -15.72
C ASN A 10 0.51 16.18 -14.76
N LEU A 11 0.75 15.14 -13.97
CA LEU A 11 -0.24 14.64 -12.99
C LEU A 11 -0.58 15.66 -11.91
N ALA A 12 0.30 16.62 -11.62
CA ALA A 12 0.01 17.70 -10.69
C ALA A 12 -1.18 18.60 -11.14
N ASN A 13 -1.51 18.58 -12.43
CA ASN A 13 -2.68 19.28 -12.98
C ASN A 13 -3.99 18.48 -12.83
N HIS A 14 -3.95 17.31 -12.22
CA HIS A 14 -5.10 16.45 -11.93
C HIS A 14 -5.24 16.27 -10.40
N PRO A 15 -5.74 17.28 -9.70
CA PRO A 15 -5.78 17.29 -8.22
C PRO A 15 -6.62 16.16 -7.62
N ASP A 16 -7.64 15.69 -8.35
CA ASP A 16 -8.50 14.59 -7.91
C ASP A 16 -7.96 13.20 -8.30
N GLY A 17 -6.76 13.18 -8.88
CA GLY A 17 -6.12 11.96 -9.35
C GLY A 17 -6.45 11.63 -10.81
N TYR A 18 -5.77 10.64 -11.33
CA TYR A 18 -5.94 10.10 -12.68
C TYR A 18 -6.12 8.59 -12.64
N SER A 19 -7.13 8.09 -13.34
CA SER A 19 -7.43 6.66 -13.35
C SER A 19 -6.32 5.84 -14.02
N ILE A 20 -5.92 4.76 -13.36
CA ILE A 20 -4.91 3.83 -13.87
C ILE A 20 -5.58 2.87 -14.86
N GLY A 21 -5.25 3.02 -16.12
CA GLY A 21 -5.74 2.19 -17.21
C GLY A 21 -4.67 1.97 -18.27
N PRO A 22 -5.01 1.31 -19.39
CA PRO A 22 -4.05 0.99 -20.44
C PRO A 22 -3.26 2.20 -20.97
N SER A 23 -3.91 3.35 -21.10
CA SER A 23 -3.26 4.57 -21.58
C SER A 23 -2.16 5.06 -20.66
N LEU A 24 -2.34 4.94 -19.33
CA LEU A 24 -1.34 5.34 -18.34
C LEU A 24 -0.22 4.29 -18.21
N THR A 25 -0.57 3.01 -18.23
CA THR A 25 0.40 1.92 -18.06
C THR A 25 1.33 1.74 -19.26
N THR A 26 0.95 2.24 -20.43
CA THR A 26 1.77 2.20 -21.67
C THR A 26 2.41 3.54 -22.01
N ALA A 27 2.07 4.61 -21.28
CA ALA A 27 2.67 5.92 -21.52
C ALA A 27 4.17 5.92 -21.19
N GLU A 28 4.92 6.76 -21.88
CA GLU A 28 6.31 7.04 -21.50
C GLU A 28 6.34 7.81 -20.17
N LEU A 29 7.17 7.36 -19.24
CA LEU A 29 7.44 8.07 -17.98
C LEU A 29 8.61 9.01 -18.22
N VAL A 30 8.38 10.32 -18.14
CA VAL A 30 9.37 11.34 -18.54
C VAL A 30 10.20 11.79 -17.35
N ASP A 31 9.57 12.27 -16.28
CA ASP A 31 10.24 12.85 -15.13
C ASP A 31 9.35 12.86 -13.90
N THR A 32 9.95 12.96 -12.72
CA THR A 32 9.23 13.10 -11.45
C THR A 32 10.08 13.84 -10.42
N SER A 33 9.42 14.66 -9.60
CA SER A 33 10.01 15.22 -8.38
C SER A 33 9.75 14.35 -7.14
N ALA A 34 8.98 13.27 -7.29
CA ALA A 34 8.70 12.35 -6.19
C ALA A 34 9.95 11.56 -5.80
N GLU A 35 10.04 11.24 -4.52
CA GLU A 35 11.11 10.42 -3.95
C GLU A 35 10.63 9.03 -3.54
N ILE A 36 9.31 8.85 -3.38
CA ILE A 36 8.68 7.58 -3.01
C ILE A 36 7.32 7.40 -3.68
N VAL A 37 6.85 6.17 -3.72
CA VAL A 37 5.46 5.82 -4.07
C VAL A 37 4.79 5.24 -2.82
N ILE A 38 3.63 5.77 -2.46
CA ILE A 38 2.79 5.25 -1.37
C ILE A 38 1.57 4.59 -1.98
N ALA A 39 1.51 3.26 -1.91
CA ALA A 39 0.38 2.47 -2.33
C ALA A 39 -0.55 2.27 -1.14
N ILE A 40 -1.79 2.73 -1.27
CA ILE A 40 -2.84 2.63 -0.25
C ILE A 40 -4.02 1.80 -0.75
N GLU A 41 -4.72 1.16 0.15
CA GLU A 41 -5.73 0.15 -0.21
C GLU A 41 -7.12 0.74 -0.49
N LYS A 42 -7.47 1.91 0.08
CA LYS A 42 -8.82 2.47 0.07
C LYS A 42 -8.95 3.84 -0.59
N GLY A 43 -10.01 4.02 -1.37
CA GLY A 43 -10.33 5.28 -2.02
C GLY A 43 -10.62 6.43 -1.05
N GLY A 44 -11.28 6.18 0.08
CA GLY A 44 -11.56 7.21 1.08
C GLY A 44 -10.28 7.80 1.68
N LEU A 45 -9.28 6.96 1.93
CA LEU A 45 -7.96 7.42 2.38
C LEU A 45 -7.22 8.15 1.28
N PHE A 46 -7.34 7.71 0.03
CA PHE A 46 -6.75 8.41 -1.11
C PHE A 46 -7.25 9.85 -1.19
N THR A 47 -8.57 10.06 -1.15
CA THR A 47 -9.16 11.41 -1.16
C THR A 47 -8.60 12.26 -0.01
N ARG A 48 -8.52 11.71 1.18
CA ARG A 48 -7.97 12.39 2.36
C ARG A 48 -6.50 12.75 2.18
N PHE A 49 -5.69 11.87 1.63
CA PHE A 49 -4.28 12.14 1.36
C PHE A 49 -4.11 13.25 0.31
N VAL A 50 -5.00 13.29 -0.68
CA VAL A 50 -5.04 14.39 -1.66
C VAL A 50 -5.39 15.71 -0.98
N GLU A 51 -6.45 15.74 -0.17
CA GLU A 51 -6.87 16.94 0.57
C GLU A 51 -5.79 17.46 1.52
N GLU A 52 -5.09 16.57 2.21
CA GLU A 52 -4.00 16.89 3.12
C GLU A 52 -2.66 17.12 2.42
N GLN A 53 -2.63 17.05 1.10
CA GLN A 53 -1.43 17.28 0.27
C GLN A 53 -0.24 16.38 0.66
N VAL A 54 -0.50 15.11 0.94
CA VAL A 54 0.50 14.10 1.30
C VAL A 54 1.56 13.95 0.20
N ASP A 55 1.15 14.03 -1.06
CA ASP A 55 2.05 14.00 -2.22
C ASP A 55 3.12 15.10 -2.14
N LYS A 56 2.74 16.30 -1.73
CA LYS A 56 3.68 17.44 -1.57
C LYS A 56 4.48 17.34 -0.28
N LYS A 57 3.83 17.01 0.85
CA LYS A 57 4.48 16.92 2.15
C LYS A 57 5.60 15.87 2.18
N PHE A 58 5.41 14.75 1.51
CA PHE A 58 6.36 13.63 1.52
C PHE A 58 7.02 13.38 0.16
N LYS A 59 6.88 14.30 -0.78
CA LYS A 59 7.40 14.15 -2.14
C LYS A 59 7.07 12.78 -2.72
N SER A 60 5.79 12.46 -2.75
CA SER A 60 5.32 11.11 -3.06
C SER A 60 4.32 11.10 -4.20
N ILE A 61 4.26 9.94 -4.87
CA ILE A 61 3.15 9.57 -5.74
C ILE A 61 2.22 8.67 -4.93
N ILE A 62 0.96 9.05 -4.82
CA ILE A 62 -0.05 8.27 -4.10
C ILE A 62 -0.80 7.39 -5.10
N ILE A 63 -0.84 6.09 -4.84
CA ILE A 63 -1.57 5.14 -5.66
C ILE A 63 -2.60 4.42 -4.81
N ASN A 64 -3.87 4.49 -5.24
CA ASN A 64 -4.96 3.71 -4.66
C ASN A 64 -5.05 2.35 -5.36
N THR A 65 -4.88 1.27 -4.60
CA THR A 65 -5.00 -0.09 -5.14
C THR A 65 -6.44 -0.57 -5.26
N GLY A 66 -7.34 0.01 -4.49
CA GLY A 66 -8.76 -0.38 -4.47
C GLY A 66 -8.98 -1.82 -3.94
N GLY A 67 -8.25 -2.19 -2.89
CA GLY A 67 -8.13 -3.56 -2.41
C GLY A 67 -6.92 -4.25 -3.03
N GLN A 68 -7.05 -5.51 -3.46
CA GLN A 68 -5.98 -6.17 -4.21
C GLN A 68 -5.68 -5.39 -5.49
N ALA A 69 -4.41 -5.04 -5.66
CA ALA A 69 -3.97 -4.24 -6.80
C ALA A 69 -4.24 -4.97 -8.13
N PRO A 70 -5.03 -4.37 -9.03
CA PRO A 70 -5.23 -4.91 -10.38
C PRO A 70 -3.92 -5.00 -11.15
N ARG A 71 -3.93 -5.77 -12.24
CA ARG A 71 -2.75 -5.91 -13.10
C ARG A 71 -2.22 -4.56 -13.60
N SER A 72 -3.09 -3.64 -14.00
CA SER A 72 -2.71 -2.30 -14.46
C SER A 72 -1.99 -1.51 -13.37
N THR A 73 -2.50 -1.54 -12.15
CA THR A 73 -1.87 -0.87 -11.00
C THR A 73 -0.52 -1.48 -10.67
N ARG A 74 -0.40 -2.80 -10.68
CA ARG A 74 0.89 -3.49 -10.44
C ARG A 74 1.90 -3.21 -11.54
N THR A 75 1.44 -3.12 -12.79
CA THR A 75 2.29 -2.72 -13.92
C THR A 75 2.86 -1.33 -13.71
N LEU A 76 2.02 -0.38 -13.31
CA LEU A 76 2.46 1.00 -13.04
C LEU A 76 3.44 1.05 -11.86
N LEU A 77 3.14 0.36 -10.76
CA LEU A 77 4.04 0.29 -9.59
C LEU A 77 5.43 -0.24 -9.99
N LYS A 78 5.46 -1.32 -10.76
CA LYS A 78 6.72 -1.89 -11.23
C LYS A 78 7.49 -0.93 -12.12
N ARG A 79 6.82 -0.25 -13.04
CA ARG A 79 7.45 0.73 -13.92
C ARG A 79 8.00 1.92 -13.14
N LEU A 80 7.26 2.44 -12.18
CA LEU A 80 7.75 3.53 -11.33
C LEU A 80 8.98 3.10 -10.53
N HIS A 81 9.01 1.87 -10.04
CA HIS A 81 10.16 1.33 -9.36
C HIS A 81 11.36 1.12 -10.30
N ASP A 82 11.16 0.43 -11.41
CA ASP A 82 12.25 0.02 -12.30
C ASP A 82 12.79 1.18 -13.15
N GLU A 83 11.90 2.00 -13.74
CA GLU A 83 12.27 3.08 -14.66
C GLU A 83 12.62 4.37 -13.92
N MET A 84 11.85 4.74 -12.89
CA MET A 84 12.02 6.00 -12.15
C MET A 84 12.82 5.82 -10.84
N LYS A 85 13.20 4.58 -10.50
CA LYS A 85 13.97 4.23 -9.28
C LYS A 85 13.29 4.66 -7.98
N LEU A 86 11.96 4.65 -7.96
CA LEU A 86 11.20 5.04 -6.78
C LEU A 86 10.95 3.83 -5.86
N PRO A 87 11.24 3.94 -4.56
CA PRO A 87 10.83 2.95 -3.57
C PRO A 87 9.31 2.86 -3.48
N ILE A 88 8.78 1.66 -3.30
CA ILE A 88 7.34 1.40 -3.12
C ILE A 88 7.07 1.12 -1.65
N ILE A 89 6.19 1.91 -1.06
CA ILE A 89 5.71 1.76 0.32
C ILE A 89 4.24 1.33 0.28
N CYS A 90 3.89 0.24 0.97
CA CYS A 90 2.52 -0.23 1.07
C CYS A 90 1.94 0.12 2.43
N LEU A 91 0.79 0.78 2.44
CA LEU A 91 0.03 1.14 3.63
C LEU A 91 -1.40 0.61 3.49
N THR A 92 -1.74 -0.36 4.31
CA THR A 92 -2.98 -1.14 4.24
C THR A 92 -3.76 -1.07 5.57
N ASP A 93 -4.99 -1.56 5.58
CA ASP A 93 -5.70 -1.78 6.83
C ASP A 93 -4.98 -2.80 7.72
N GLY A 94 -5.23 -2.73 9.00
CA GLY A 94 -4.69 -3.64 10.00
C GLY A 94 -5.51 -4.94 10.07
N ASP A 95 -5.44 -5.73 9.02
CA ASP A 95 -6.06 -7.05 8.91
C ASP A 95 -5.21 -7.99 8.04
N VAL A 96 -5.58 -9.26 8.03
CA VAL A 96 -4.86 -10.29 7.28
C VAL A 96 -4.90 -10.05 5.76
N TYR A 97 -5.97 -9.46 5.27
CA TYR A 97 -6.10 -9.13 3.85
C TYR A 97 -5.19 -7.98 3.44
N GLY A 98 -5.03 -6.99 4.32
CA GLY A 98 -4.07 -5.89 4.12
C GLY A 98 -2.63 -6.39 4.05
N GLU A 99 -2.23 -7.27 4.93
CA GLU A 99 -0.93 -7.94 4.87
C GLU A 99 -0.74 -8.67 3.53
N HIS A 100 -1.77 -9.37 3.06
CA HIS A 100 -1.71 -10.10 1.80
C HIS A 100 -1.67 -9.18 0.58
N ILE A 101 -2.38 -8.06 0.61
CA ILE A 101 -2.30 -7.04 -0.47
C ILE A 101 -0.84 -6.58 -0.65
N ALA A 102 -0.16 -6.27 0.42
CA ALA A 102 1.25 -5.89 0.38
C ALA A 102 2.15 -7.03 -0.13
N MET A 103 1.89 -8.27 0.29
CA MET A 103 2.63 -9.44 -0.19
C MET A 103 2.45 -9.65 -1.70
N VAL A 104 1.25 -9.46 -2.24
CA VAL A 104 1.00 -9.59 -3.69
C VAL A 104 1.76 -8.53 -4.49
N ILE A 105 1.84 -7.30 -4.00
CA ILE A 105 2.67 -6.27 -4.65
C ILE A 105 4.14 -6.67 -4.64
N LYS A 106 4.62 -7.19 -3.53
CA LYS A 106 6.02 -7.60 -3.34
C LYS A 106 6.40 -8.83 -4.16
N SER A 107 5.57 -9.87 -4.15
CA SER A 107 5.94 -11.20 -4.69
C SER A 107 4.86 -11.91 -5.49
N GLY A 108 3.75 -11.25 -5.80
CA GLY A 108 2.67 -11.82 -6.60
C GLY A 108 1.75 -12.74 -5.79
N SER A 109 0.74 -13.30 -6.46
CA SER A 109 -0.13 -14.31 -5.85
C SER A 109 0.50 -15.70 -5.99
N ALA A 110 0.16 -16.61 -5.05
CA ALA A 110 0.67 -17.98 -5.06
C ALA A 110 0.33 -18.73 -6.36
N ASN A 111 -0.82 -18.41 -6.97
CA ASN A 111 -1.32 -19.07 -8.17
C ASN A 111 -0.92 -18.38 -9.49
N ALA A 112 -0.18 -17.29 -9.44
CA ALA A 112 0.17 -16.48 -10.60
C ALA A 112 1.68 -16.41 -10.81
N ALA A 113 2.36 -17.56 -10.79
CA ALA A 113 3.80 -17.66 -11.04
C ALA A 113 4.23 -17.03 -12.37
N HIS A 114 3.35 -17.00 -13.37
CA HIS A 114 3.56 -16.35 -14.66
C HIS A 114 3.50 -14.82 -14.60
N LEU A 115 3.05 -14.22 -13.49
CA LEU A 115 3.00 -12.77 -13.28
C LEU A 115 4.15 -12.25 -12.38
N ARG A 116 5.21 -13.03 -12.19
CA ARG A 116 6.41 -12.61 -11.44
C ARG A 116 7.03 -11.31 -11.99
N GLU A 117 6.90 -11.08 -13.28
CA GLU A 117 7.33 -9.86 -13.95
C GLU A 117 6.62 -8.57 -13.45
N LEU A 118 5.49 -8.71 -12.74
CA LEU A 118 4.74 -7.59 -12.16
C LEU A 118 5.00 -7.40 -10.67
N THR A 119 6.01 -8.05 -10.11
CA THR A 119 6.34 -7.94 -8.69
C THR A 119 7.40 -6.87 -8.44
N VAL A 120 7.36 -6.28 -7.25
CA VAL A 120 8.37 -5.35 -6.75
C VAL A 120 8.97 -5.94 -5.46
N PRO A 121 10.02 -6.78 -5.56
CA PRO A 121 10.59 -7.47 -4.40
C PRO A 121 11.06 -6.54 -3.26
N ASP A 122 11.43 -5.32 -3.60
CA ASP A 122 11.89 -4.30 -2.64
C ASP A 122 10.75 -3.50 -2.01
N ALA A 123 9.48 -3.77 -2.38
CA ALA A 123 8.35 -3.10 -1.77
C ALA A 123 8.31 -3.33 -0.26
N LYS A 124 8.04 -2.26 0.51
CA LYS A 124 8.01 -2.28 1.97
C LYS A 124 6.57 -2.19 2.45
N TRP A 125 6.15 -3.15 3.26
CA TRP A 125 4.89 -3.06 3.99
C TRP A 125 5.16 -2.40 5.34
N VAL A 126 4.62 -1.20 5.56
CA VAL A 126 4.91 -0.39 6.75
C VAL A 126 3.76 -0.31 7.75
N GLY A 127 2.59 -0.79 7.39
CA GLY A 127 1.42 -0.80 8.28
C GLY A 127 0.09 -0.97 7.51
N VAL A 128 -1.07 -1.02 8.19
CA VAL A 128 -1.17 -1.06 9.67
C VAL A 128 -0.80 -2.47 10.12
N TRP A 129 0.18 -2.60 10.98
CA TRP A 129 0.58 -3.89 11.52
C TRP A 129 -0.33 -4.31 12.69
N ALA A 130 -0.45 -5.61 12.92
CA ALA A 130 -1.14 -6.11 14.10
C ALA A 130 -0.52 -5.56 15.40
N THR A 131 0.80 -5.44 15.45
CA THR A 131 1.51 -4.81 16.57
C THR A 131 1.21 -3.32 16.71
N ASP A 132 0.85 -2.62 15.63
CA ASP A 132 0.40 -1.22 15.70
C ASP A 132 -0.95 -1.10 16.41
N ILE A 133 -1.83 -2.08 16.25
CA ILE A 133 -3.13 -2.13 16.94
C ILE A 133 -2.92 -2.06 18.45
N GLU A 134 -1.99 -2.85 18.96
CA GLU A 134 -1.62 -2.84 20.38
C GLU A 134 -0.90 -1.55 20.79
N LYS A 135 0.13 -1.18 20.04
CA LYS A 135 0.98 -0.03 20.34
C LYS A 135 0.20 1.28 20.42
N TYR A 136 -0.70 1.50 19.48
CA TYR A 136 -1.49 2.73 19.39
C TYR A 136 -2.88 2.60 20.03
N LYS A 137 -3.20 1.45 20.62
CA LYS A 137 -4.52 1.18 21.23
C LYS A 137 -5.67 1.56 20.29
N LEU A 138 -5.60 1.08 19.08
CA LEU A 138 -6.57 1.41 18.04
C LEU A 138 -7.94 0.81 18.35
N PRO A 139 -9.04 1.50 18.00
CA PRO A 139 -10.35 0.90 17.94
C PRO A 139 -10.33 -0.31 16.99
N THR A 140 -10.90 -1.42 17.44
CA THR A 140 -10.87 -2.69 16.71
C THR A 140 -12.27 -3.28 16.57
N ILE A 141 -12.41 -4.15 15.58
CA ILE A 141 -13.54 -5.06 15.43
C ILE A 141 -13.05 -6.51 15.50
N PRO A 142 -13.91 -7.46 15.89
CA PRO A 142 -13.52 -8.87 15.90
C PRO A 142 -13.16 -9.37 14.51
N MET A 143 -12.17 -10.25 14.43
CA MET A 143 -11.93 -11.04 13.22
C MET A 143 -13.10 -12.01 13.00
N THR A 144 -13.49 -12.16 11.75
CA THR A 144 -14.49 -13.17 11.35
C THR A 144 -13.85 -14.56 11.27
N GLU A 145 -14.67 -15.61 11.19
CA GLU A 145 -14.17 -16.96 10.92
C GLU A 145 -13.38 -17.02 9.61
N SER A 146 -13.81 -16.27 8.60
CA SER A 146 -13.10 -16.16 7.33
C SER A 146 -11.71 -15.50 7.48
N ASP A 147 -11.61 -14.47 8.31
CA ASP A 147 -10.32 -13.83 8.62
C ASP A 147 -9.36 -14.82 9.28
N ILE A 148 -9.84 -15.56 10.27
CA ILE A 148 -9.06 -16.56 11.01
C ILE A 148 -8.62 -17.69 10.10
N LYS A 149 -9.53 -18.21 9.28
CA LYS A 149 -9.21 -19.23 8.29
C LYS A 149 -8.13 -18.75 7.32
N ARG A 150 -8.24 -17.50 6.86
CA ARG A 150 -7.25 -16.89 5.97
C ARG A 150 -5.86 -16.82 6.62
N CYS A 151 -5.79 -16.48 7.90
CA CYS A 151 -4.53 -16.50 8.63
C CYS A 151 -3.88 -17.90 8.61
N TYR A 152 -4.66 -18.95 8.90
CA TYR A 152 -4.13 -20.33 8.87
C TYR A 152 -3.70 -20.76 7.47
N ASP A 153 -4.42 -20.34 6.43
CA ASP A 153 -4.04 -20.62 5.05
C ASP A 153 -2.71 -19.94 4.70
N LEU A 154 -2.53 -18.69 5.10
CA LEU A 154 -1.27 -17.94 4.87
C LEU A 154 -0.10 -18.50 5.68
N GLN A 155 -0.32 -19.06 6.88
CA GLN A 155 0.74 -19.73 7.64
C GLN A 155 1.38 -20.89 6.88
N LYS A 156 0.67 -21.49 5.91
CA LYS A 156 1.19 -22.55 5.05
C LYS A 156 1.99 -22.05 3.85
N ASP A 157 1.90 -20.75 3.56
CA ASP A 157 2.61 -20.13 2.44
C ASP A 157 4.05 -19.82 2.87
N PRO A 158 5.07 -20.28 2.12
CA PRO A 158 6.48 -20.07 2.46
C PRO A 158 6.86 -18.60 2.68
N ARG A 159 6.15 -17.67 2.05
CA ARG A 159 6.41 -16.23 2.16
C ARG A 159 6.06 -15.64 3.53
N TYR A 160 5.31 -16.38 4.35
CA TYR A 160 4.86 -15.99 5.69
C TYR A 160 5.54 -16.79 6.81
N GLN A 161 6.70 -17.40 6.53
CA GLN A 161 7.39 -18.26 7.48
C GLN A 161 8.43 -17.54 8.35
N ASP A 162 8.76 -16.30 8.01
CA ASP A 162 9.77 -15.51 8.73
C ASP A 162 9.47 -14.01 8.70
N GLY A 163 10.34 -13.24 9.38
CA GLY A 163 10.31 -11.79 9.38
C GLY A 163 9.00 -11.18 9.90
N ILE A 164 8.72 -9.98 9.42
CA ILE A 164 7.52 -9.24 9.81
C ILE A 164 6.24 -9.93 9.35
N TRP A 165 6.28 -10.63 8.22
CA TRP A 165 5.13 -11.34 7.66
C TRP A 165 4.62 -12.42 8.62
N LYS A 166 5.53 -13.25 9.13
CA LYS A 166 5.20 -14.25 10.15
C LYS A 166 4.78 -13.60 11.46
N LYS A 167 5.57 -12.65 11.95
CA LYS A 167 5.33 -11.96 13.22
C LYS A 167 3.94 -11.34 13.27
N GLU A 168 3.58 -10.57 12.26
CA GLU A 168 2.30 -9.86 12.25
C GLU A 168 1.12 -10.83 12.09
N LEU A 169 1.27 -11.89 11.28
CA LEU A 169 0.27 -12.93 11.13
C LEU A 169 -0.01 -13.64 12.47
N ASP A 170 1.03 -13.99 13.22
CA ASP A 170 0.92 -14.61 14.53
C ASP A 170 0.22 -13.67 15.54
N VAL A 171 0.50 -12.37 15.49
CA VAL A 171 -0.14 -11.38 16.34
C VAL A 171 -1.63 -11.21 16.00
N PHE A 172 -2.01 -11.19 14.72
CA PHE A 172 -3.43 -11.21 14.34
C PHE A 172 -4.17 -12.42 14.92
N LEU A 173 -3.58 -13.60 14.83
CA LEU A 173 -4.18 -14.82 15.39
C LEU A 173 -4.30 -14.76 16.92
N ARG A 174 -3.35 -14.16 17.61
CA ARG A 174 -3.40 -13.97 19.06
C ARG A 174 -4.46 -12.96 19.47
N LEU A 175 -4.52 -11.81 18.79
CA LEU A 175 -5.47 -10.75 19.09
C LEU A 175 -6.90 -11.10 18.70
N LYS A 176 -7.08 -11.80 17.58
CA LYS A 176 -8.39 -12.04 16.93
C LYS A 176 -9.19 -10.75 16.71
N ARG A 177 -8.49 -9.66 16.52
CA ARG A 177 -9.02 -8.31 16.27
C ARG A 177 -8.35 -7.70 15.06
N LYS A 178 -9.07 -6.83 14.39
CA LYS A 178 -8.59 -6.06 13.24
C LYS A 178 -8.98 -4.60 13.35
N ALA A 179 -8.25 -3.73 12.65
CA ALA A 179 -8.49 -2.30 12.64
C ALA A 179 -8.37 -1.74 11.24
N GLU A 180 -9.22 -0.78 10.93
CA GLU A 180 -9.05 0.03 9.71
C GLU A 180 -7.98 1.10 9.92
N LEU A 181 -7.37 1.57 8.83
CA LEU A 181 -6.40 2.66 8.90
C LEU A 181 -7.04 3.95 9.47
N GLU A 182 -8.30 4.19 9.17
CA GLU A 182 -9.08 5.31 9.70
C GLU A 182 -9.27 5.26 11.22
N ALA A 183 -9.01 4.12 11.87
CA ALA A 183 -9.04 4.02 13.32
C ALA A 183 -8.12 5.02 14.04
N PHE A 184 -7.05 5.47 13.36
CA PHE A 184 -6.18 6.52 13.87
C PHE A 184 -6.88 7.88 14.04
N SER A 185 -8.02 8.12 13.39
CA SER A 185 -8.79 9.35 13.57
C SER A 185 -9.34 9.53 14.97
N LYS A 186 -9.36 8.48 15.80
CA LYS A 186 -9.56 8.57 17.25
C LYS A 186 -8.62 9.60 17.92
N TYR A 187 -7.43 9.76 17.40
CA TYR A 187 -6.41 10.67 17.93
C TYR A 187 -6.35 12.01 17.18
N GLY A 188 -7.35 12.29 16.36
CA GLY A 188 -7.44 13.50 15.53
C GLY A 188 -7.48 13.15 14.05
N LEU A 189 -8.21 13.97 13.29
CA LEU A 189 -8.45 13.71 11.86
C LEU A 189 -7.16 13.66 11.01
N THR A 190 -6.13 14.37 11.43
CA THR A 190 -4.84 14.45 10.72
C THR A 190 -3.76 13.54 11.32
N ASN A 191 -4.10 12.71 12.31
CA ASN A 191 -3.12 11.88 13.01
C ASN A 191 -2.34 10.96 12.07
N ILE A 192 -3.00 10.40 11.04
CA ILE A 192 -2.35 9.53 10.06
C ILE A 192 -1.21 10.27 9.35
N THR A 193 -1.47 11.47 8.85
CA THR A 193 -0.51 12.25 8.06
C THR A 193 0.51 12.98 8.91
N ASP A 194 0.15 13.39 10.13
CA ASP A 194 1.02 14.19 10.99
C ASP A 194 1.94 13.36 11.90
N LYS A 195 1.52 12.14 12.24
CA LYS A 195 2.26 11.29 13.20
C LYS A 195 2.55 9.90 12.69
N TYR A 196 1.52 9.14 12.29
CA TYR A 196 1.69 7.74 11.92
C TYR A 196 2.53 7.56 10.64
N LEU A 197 2.16 8.24 9.57
CA LEU A 197 2.86 8.13 8.29
C LEU A 197 4.33 8.58 8.38
N PRO A 198 4.69 9.73 8.99
CA PRO A 198 6.10 10.10 9.14
C PRO A 198 6.94 9.05 9.86
N GLN A 199 6.42 8.45 10.94
CA GLN A 199 7.12 7.39 11.67
C GLN A 199 7.33 6.15 10.81
N LYS A 200 6.32 5.77 10.01
CA LYS A 200 6.40 4.60 9.13
C LYS A 200 7.35 4.83 7.95
N LEU A 201 7.39 6.02 7.40
CA LEU A 201 8.32 6.36 6.32
C LEU A 201 9.77 6.36 6.82
N GLU A 202 10.01 6.82 8.03
CA GLU A 202 11.35 6.74 8.63
C GLU A 202 11.76 5.29 8.91
N LEU A 203 10.85 4.48 9.42
CA LEU A 203 11.07 3.05 9.63
C LEU A 203 11.39 2.32 8.32
N ALA A 204 10.72 2.68 7.23
CA ALA A 204 10.91 2.05 5.93
C ALA A 204 12.35 2.17 5.42
N LYS A 205 13.08 3.22 5.81
CA LYS A 205 14.49 3.41 5.43
C LYS A 205 15.41 2.35 6.04
N SER A 206 14.97 1.68 7.11
CA SER A 206 15.74 0.64 7.82
C SER A 206 15.25 -0.78 7.55
N LEU A 207 14.16 -0.95 6.82
CA LEU A 207 13.63 -2.24 6.39
C LEU A 207 14.25 -2.65 5.05
#